data_2fa94c1d5a714aae0700c322695d2d04
#
_entry.id   2fa94c1d5a714aae0700c322695d2d04
#
_cell.length_a   1.000
_cell.length_b   1.000
_cell.length_c   1.000
_cell.angle_alpha   90.00
_cell.angle_beta   90.00
_cell.angle_gamma   90.00
#
_symmetry.space_group_name_H-M   'P 1'
#
loop_
_entity.id
_entity.type
_entity.pdbx_description
1 polymer ?
#
loop_
_entity_poly.entity_id
_entity_poly.type
_entity_poly.pdbx_seq_one_letter_code
_entity_poly.pdbx_strand_id
1 'polypeptide(L)'
;PEDILAYAHSHDGLIETHGTHTLGIAAGTGFDTPYRGMAYDADICIVSNAVNTDLPLIPEELLYKYTSATDVLGFKYIFDYAQEVGKPCVISFSEGSSQSFDDDERLFEEVLGQIQGPGRILVASAGNDGSRRTYQHKPRGVERDGVFFLSQSDHTYFCMASENQFQICLSAYTSSTDREQLYIPTADILNAEDSTVVDSVDFFGHRLKYTIQACRAYFNPDLIAYYLLA
;
A
#
# COMPACT_ATOMS: atom_id res chain seq x y z
N PRO A 1 -12.28 -32.61 -4.12
CA PRO A 1 -11.59 -31.73 -5.11
C PRO A 1 -12.56 -31.05 -6.08
N GLU A 2 -13.51 -31.82 -6.64
CA GLU A 2 -14.50 -31.30 -7.60
C GLU A 2 -15.43 -30.25 -6.95
N ASP A 3 -15.78 -30.43 -5.68
CA ASP A 3 -16.62 -29.49 -4.93
C ASP A 3 -15.91 -28.15 -4.70
N ILE A 4 -14.59 -28.16 -4.49
CA ILE A 4 -13.79 -26.93 -4.34
C ILE A 4 -13.79 -26.13 -5.64
N LEU A 5 -13.63 -26.79 -6.77
CA LEU A 5 -13.64 -26.14 -8.09
C LEU A 5 -15.01 -25.55 -8.45
N ALA A 6 -16.10 -26.11 -7.89
CA ALA A 6 -17.45 -25.58 -8.09
C ALA A 6 -17.69 -24.25 -7.34
N TYR A 7 -16.93 -23.99 -6.26
CA TYR A 7 -17.10 -22.81 -5.41
C TYR A 7 -15.92 -21.82 -5.50
N ALA A 8 -14.78 -22.26 -6.01
CA ALA A 8 -13.63 -21.38 -6.20
C ALA A 8 -13.82 -20.51 -7.45
N HIS A 9 -14.07 -19.24 -7.24
CA HIS A 9 -14.06 -18.25 -8.30
C HIS A 9 -12.73 -17.50 -8.23
N SER A 10 -11.87 -17.69 -9.22
CA SER A 10 -10.65 -16.90 -9.38
C SER A 10 -10.94 -15.72 -10.28
N HIS A 11 -10.52 -14.54 -9.89
CA HIS A 11 -10.54 -13.33 -10.73
C HIS A 11 -9.30 -13.25 -11.61
N ASP A 12 -8.31 -14.09 -11.34
CA ASP A 12 -7.09 -14.19 -12.13
C ASP A 12 -7.41 -14.58 -13.57
N GLY A 13 -6.92 -13.80 -14.52
CA GLY A 13 -7.25 -13.98 -15.94
C GLY A 13 -8.50 -13.24 -16.43
N LEU A 14 -9.31 -12.67 -15.53
CA LEU A 14 -10.44 -11.81 -15.90
C LEU A 14 -10.02 -10.34 -16.00
N ILE A 15 -9.24 -9.87 -15.03
CA ILE A 15 -8.74 -8.50 -14.93
C ILE A 15 -7.22 -8.50 -14.91
N GLU A 16 -6.62 -9.36 -14.10
CA GLU A 16 -5.17 -9.53 -13.96
C GLU A 16 -4.78 -11.00 -13.96
N THR A 17 -3.47 -11.25 -14.12
CA THR A 17 -2.88 -12.59 -14.05
C THR A 17 -1.69 -12.61 -13.09
N HIS A 18 -1.57 -11.60 -12.23
CA HIS A 18 -0.43 -11.39 -11.33
C HIS A 18 -0.24 -12.55 -10.34
N GLY A 19 -1.32 -13.00 -9.70
CA GLY A 19 -1.28 -14.12 -8.75
C GLY A 19 -0.82 -15.42 -9.39
N THR A 20 -1.35 -15.76 -10.57
CA THR A 20 -0.91 -16.93 -11.35
C THR A 20 0.58 -16.82 -11.74
N HIS A 21 1.04 -15.62 -12.14
CA HIS A 21 2.42 -15.39 -12.52
C HIS A 21 3.38 -15.55 -11.32
N THR A 22 3.08 -14.93 -10.19
CA THR A 22 3.92 -15.04 -8.99
C THR A 22 3.95 -16.45 -8.42
N LEU A 23 2.81 -17.15 -8.43
CA LEU A 23 2.74 -18.56 -8.06
C LEU A 23 3.59 -19.44 -8.99
N GLY A 24 3.54 -19.19 -10.29
CA GLY A 24 4.36 -19.91 -11.27
C GLY A 24 5.85 -19.77 -11.01
N ILE A 25 6.32 -18.57 -10.65
CA ILE A 25 7.72 -18.30 -10.27
C ILE A 25 8.06 -19.01 -8.95
N ALA A 26 7.17 -19.00 -7.98
CA ALA A 26 7.41 -19.61 -6.68
C ALA A 26 7.40 -21.14 -6.74
N ALA A 27 6.39 -21.77 -7.34
CA ALA A 27 6.13 -23.20 -7.21
C ALA A 27 5.65 -23.89 -8.50
N GLY A 28 5.73 -23.26 -9.66
CA GLY A 28 5.32 -23.86 -10.92
C GLY A 28 6.09 -25.12 -11.28
N THR A 29 5.40 -26.17 -11.72
CA THR A 29 6.00 -27.47 -12.09
C THR A 29 6.77 -27.43 -13.42
N GLY A 30 6.56 -26.37 -14.22
CA GLY A 30 7.22 -26.19 -15.52
C GLY A 30 6.48 -26.80 -16.69
N PHE A 31 5.52 -27.68 -16.50
CA PHE A 31 4.73 -28.38 -17.50
C PHE A 31 5.33 -28.35 -18.92
N ASP A 32 6.01 -29.44 -19.33
CA ASP A 32 6.69 -29.60 -20.64
C ASP A 32 7.72 -28.50 -21.02
N THR A 33 8.18 -27.68 -20.05
CA THR A 33 9.21 -26.69 -20.24
C THR A 33 10.36 -26.88 -19.23
N PRO A 34 11.59 -26.38 -19.51
CA PRO A 34 12.68 -26.42 -18.53
C PRO A 34 12.49 -25.40 -17.38
N TYR A 35 11.48 -24.53 -17.45
CA TYR A 35 11.27 -23.44 -16.50
C TYR A 35 10.37 -23.91 -15.35
N ARG A 36 10.98 -24.17 -14.20
CA ARG A 36 10.28 -24.55 -12.97
C ARG A 36 10.38 -23.45 -11.93
N GLY A 37 9.40 -23.36 -11.07
CA GLY A 37 9.44 -22.52 -9.88
C GLY A 37 10.52 -22.98 -8.90
N MET A 38 10.90 -22.11 -7.98
CA MET A 38 11.97 -22.39 -7.01
C MET A 38 11.62 -23.56 -6.08
N ALA A 39 10.34 -23.72 -5.75
CA ALA A 39 9.80 -24.77 -4.89
C ALA A 39 8.78 -25.65 -5.65
N TYR A 40 9.15 -26.14 -6.81
CA TYR A 40 8.26 -26.85 -7.76
C TYR A 40 7.67 -28.17 -7.24
N ASP A 41 8.15 -28.68 -6.11
CA ASP A 41 7.69 -29.92 -5.46
C ASP A 41 7.01 -29.62 -4.10
N ALA A 42 6.69 -28.36 -3.83
CA ALA A 42 5.99 -27.96 -2.62
C ALA A 42 4.47 -28.18 -2.75
N ASP A 43 3.85 -28.48 -1.63
CA ASP A 43 2.39 -28.37 -1.53
C ASP A 43 1.99 -26.89 -1.63
N ILE A 44 0.92 -26.60 -2.33
CA ILE A 44 0.46 -25.24 -2.58
C ILE A 44 -0.83 -25.00 -1.77
N CYS A 45 -0.81 -23.95 -0.96
CA CYS A 45 -1.99 -23.41 -0.31
C CYS A 45 -2.20 -21.98 -0.80
N ILE A 46 -3.35 -21.67 -1.36
CA ILE A 46 -3.68 -20.37 -1.94
C ILE A 46 -4.80 -19.73 -1.15
N VAL A 47 -4.62 -18.47 -0.82
CA VAL A 47 -5.69 -17.57 -0.38
C VAL A 47 -5.87 -16.50 -1.45
N SER A 48 -7.08 -16.40 -1.98
CA SER A 48 -7.47 -15.30 -2.86
C SER A 48 -8.06 -14.19 -2.01
N ASN A 49 -7.36 -13.08 -1.88
CA ASN A 49 -7.88 -11.86 -1.29
C ASN A 49 -8.21 -10.86 -2.39
N ALA A 50 -9.09 -9.90 -2.12
CA ALA A 50 -9.44 -8.87 -3.07
C ALA A 50 -8.36 -7.78 -3.10
N VAL A 51 -8.00 -7.35 -4.29
CA VAL A 51 -7.13 -6.21 -4.56
C VAL A 51 -7.95 -5.05 -5.14
N ASN A 52 -7.34 -3.87 -5.27
CA ASN A 52 -8.05 -2.67 -5.74
C ASN A 52 -8.78 -2.85 -7.08
N THR A 53 -8.27 -3.69 -7.98
CA THR A 53 -8.91 -4.00 -9.26
C THR A 53 -10.17 -4.84 -9.11
N ASP A 54 -10.35 -5.51 -7.97
CA ASP A 54 -11.53 -6.32 -7.67
C ASP A 54 -12.66 -5.49 -7.05
N LEU A 55 -12.39 -4.29 -6.56
CA LEU A 55 -13.38 -3.44 -5.90
C LEU A 55 -14.69 -3.28 -6.69
N PRO A 56 -14.68 -3.12 -8.02
CA PRO A 56 -15.91 -3.05 -8.80
C PRO A 56 -16.73 -4.35 -8.82
N LEU A 57 -16.13 -5.47 -8.43
CA LEU A 57 -16.76 -6.80 -8.39
C LEU A 57 -17.33 -7.14 -7.02
N ILE A 58 -16.98 -6.34 -6.00
CA ILE A 58 -17.38 -6.55 -4.61
C ILE A 58 -18.60 -5.70 -4.31
N PRO A 59 -19.69 -6.28 -3.79
CA PRO A 59 -20.82 -5.48 -3.29
C PRO A 59 -20.37 -4.46 -2.25
N GLU A 60 -20.85 -3.22 -2.34
CA GLU A 60 -20.43 -2.11 -1.48
C GLU A 60 -20.58 -2.44 0.02
N GLU A 61 -21.65 -3.15 0.38
CA GLU A 61 -21.89 -3.59 1.76
C GLU A 61 -20.89 -4.63 2.28
N LEU A 62 -20.05 -5.18 1.42
CA LEU A 62 -19.01 -6.15 1.79
C LEU A 62 -17.60 -5.55 1.77
N LEU A 63 -17.40 -4.33 1.25
CA LEU A 63 -16.08 -3.71 1.12
C LEU A 63 -15.33 -3.62 2.45
N TYR A 64 -16.03 -3.42 3.57
CA TYR A 64 -15.42 -3.36 4.89
C TYR A 64 -14.71 -4.65 5.32
N LYS A 65 -14.94 -5.77 4.62
CA LYS A 65 -14.27 -7.05 4.88
C LYS A 65 -12.90 -7.15 4.21
N TYR A 66 -12.61 -6.27 3.26
CA TYR A 66 -11.39 -6.31 2.46
C TYR A 66 -10.44 -5.20 2.92
N THR A 67 -9.67 -5.52 3.93
CA THR A 67 -8.70 -4.62 4.58
C THR A 67 -7.44 -5.40 4.91
N SER A 68 -6.39 -4.75 5.40
CA SER A 68 -5.18 -5.41 5.91
C SER A 68 -5.47 -6.52 6.94
N ALA A 69 -6.63 -6.44 7.63
CA ALA A 69 -7.06 -7.50 8.53
C ALA A 69 -7.39 -8.81 7.79
N THR A 70 -7.91 -8.73 6.56
CA THR A 70 -8.18 -9.94 5.74
C THR A 70 -6.90 -10.58 5.24
N ASP A 71 -5.84 -9.80 4.98
CA ASP A 71 -4.51 -10.32 4.65
C ASP A 71 -3.95 -11.13 5.82
N VAL A 72 -4.02 -10.56 7.04
CA VAL A 72 -3.59 -11.25 8.26
C VAL A 72 -4.36 -12.54 8.50
N LEU A 73 -5.68 -12.52 8.27
CA LEU A 73 -6.50 -13.74 8.37
C LEU A 73 -6.10 -14.78 7.34
N GLY A 74 -5.75 -14.35 6.13
CA GLY A 74 -5.22 -15.21 5.07
C GLY A 74 -3.89 -15.85 5.48
N PHE A 75 -2.96 -15.06 6.00
CA PHE A 75 -1.67 -15.59 6.49
C PHE A 75 -1.85 -16.56 7.65
N LYS A 76 -2.72 -16.22 8.60
CA LYS A 76 -3.04 -17.10 9.70
C LYS A 76 -3.63 -18.43 9.21
N TYR A 77 -4.56 -18.40 8.27
CA TYR A 77 -5.15 -19.59 7.69
C TYR A 77 -4.09 -20.51 7.07
N ILE A 78 -3.17 -19.95 6.28
CA ILE A 78 -2.10 -20.72 5.63
C ILE A 78 -1.18 -21.35 6.69
N PHE A 79 -0.77 -20.59 7.71
CA PHE A 79 0.10 -21.11 8.77
C PHE A 79 -0.59 -22.14 9.65
N ASP A 80 -1.87 -21.96 9.98
CA ASP A 80 -2.65 -22.94 10.74
C ASP A 80 -2.78 -24.26 9.95
N TYR A 81 -3.08 -24.18 8.66
CA TYR A 81 -3.14 -25.35 7.80
C TYR A 81 -1.79 -26.08 7.72
N ALA A 82 -0.71 -25.34 7.54
CA ALA A 82 0.63 -25.93 7.51
C ALA A 82 0.98 -26.64 8.84
N GLN A 83 0.57 -26.06 9.97
CA GLN A 83 0.74 -26.67 11.28
C GLN A 83 -0.10 -27.95 11.43
N GLU A 84 -1.35 -27.94 10.95
CA GLU A 84 -2.24 -29.09 10.97
C GLU A 84 -1.64 -30.28 10.19
N VAL A 85 -1.05 -30.01 9.02
CA VAL A 85 -0.42 -31.04 8.21
C VAL A 85 1.04 -31.34 8.62
N GLY A 86 1.56 -30.65 9.63
CA GLY A 86 2.90 -30.87 10.18
C GLY A 86 4.04 -30.49 9.25
N LYS A 87 3.86 -29.49 8.38
CA LYS A 87 4.85 -29.04 7.40
C LYS A 87 5.32 -27.60 7.67
N PRO A 88 6.60 -27.28 7.40
CA PRO A 88 7.03 -25.89 7.36
C PRO A 88 6.35 -25.15 6.21
N CYS A 89 6.15 -23.85 6.40
CA CYS A 89 5.46 -23.01 5.43
C CYS A 89 6.22 -21.74 5.14
N VAL A 90 6.23 -21.35 3.87
CA VAL A 90 6.68 -20.04 3.39
C VAL A 90 5.53 -19.39 2.64
N ILE A 91 5.07 -18.25 3.12
CA ILE A 91 4.09 -17.42 2.41
C ILE A 91 4.85 -16.46 1.50
N SER A 92 4.51 -16.45 0.21
CA SER A 92 4.97 -15.46 -0.76
C SER A 92 3.87 -14.42 -0.93
N PHE A 93 4.14 -13.19 -0.48
CA PHE A 93 3.20 -12.08 -0.50
C PHE A 93 3.73 -10.96 -1.40
N SER A 94 3.14 -10.84 -2.58
CA SER A 94 3.56 -9.88 -3.61
C SER A 94 2.58 -8.71 -3.73
N GLU A 95 2.16 -8.20 -2.61
CA GLU A 95 1.27 -7.05 -2.46
C GLU A 95 1.83 -6.10 -1.40
N GLY A 96 1.37 -4.88 -1.38
CA GLY A 96 1.72 -3.90 -0.37
C GLY A 96 1.45 -2.47 -0.81
N SER A 97 1.50 -1.58 0.16
CA SER A 97 1.43 -0.13 -0.03
C SER A 97 2.57 0.53 0.74
N SER A 98 3.15 1.58 0.18
CA SER A 98 4.21 2.36 0.82
C SER A 98 3.73 3.73 1.30
N GLN A 99 2.42 3.93 1.47
CA GLN A 99 1.83 5.27 1.55
C GLN A 99 1.16 5.59 2.90
N SER A 100 1.28 4.76 3.93
CA SER A 100 0.70 5.03 5.24
C SER A 100 1.73 5.49 6.27
N PHE A 101 1.34 6.46 7.13
CA PHE A 101 2.08 6.91 8.31
C PHE A 101 1.17 7.05 9.53
N ASP A 102 0.02 6.39 9.54
CA ASP A 102 -0.99 6.47 10.59
C ASP A 102 -0.88 5.37 11.66
N ASP A 103 0.23 4.62 11.65
CA ASP A 103 0.53 3.48 12.53
C ASP A 103 -0.32 2.21 12.24
N ASP A 104 -1.20 2.18 11.28
CA ASP A 104 -1.91 0.95 10.89
C ASP A 104 -0.92 -0.14 10.47
N GLU A 105 0.14 0.24 9.78
CA GLU A 105 1.24 -0.66 9.41
C GLU A 105 1.93 -1.26 10.64
N ARG A 106 2.10 -0.48 11.72
CA ARG A 106 2.71 -0.96 12.94
C ARG A 106 1.87 -2.03 13.63
N LEU A 107 0.55 -1.86 13.66
CA LEU A 107 -0.35 -2.90 14.18
C LEU A 107 -0.25 -4.17 13.34
N PHE A 108 -0.24 -4.02 12.02
CA PHE A 108 -0.08 -5.12 11.09
C PHE A 108 1.25 -5.86 11.31
N GLU A 109 2.36 -5.13 11.44
CA GLU A 109 3.70 -5.70 11.74
C GLU A 109 3.74 -6.43 13.09
N GLU A 110 3.13 -5.89 14.14
CA GLU A 110 3.07 -6.53 15.45
C GLU A 110 2.30 -7.87 15.38
N VAL A 111 1.19 -7.91 14.65
CA VAL A 111 0.43 -9.15 14.45
C VAL A 111 1.24 -10.15 13.62
N LEU A 112 1.89 -9.70 12.55
CA LEU A 112 2.78 -10.55 11.75
C LEU A 112 3.91 -11.15 12.60
N GLY A 113 4.49 -10.36 13.50
CA GLY A 113 5.52 -10.81 14.43
C GLY A 113 5.07 -11.94 15.35
N GLN A 114 3.76 -12.00 15.67
CA GLN A 114 3.19 -13.05 16.52
C GLN A 114 2.86 -14.34 15.76
N ILE A 115 2.45 -14.25 14.51
CA ILE A 115 2.06 -15.43 13.71
C ILE A 115 3.24 -16.11 13.02
N GLN A 116 4.35 -15.39 12.83
CA GLN A 116 5.59 -15.94 12.30
C GLN A 116 6.42 -16.66 13.38
N GLY A 117 7.38 -17.47 12.95
CA GLY A 117 8.27 -18.20 13.84
C GLY A 117 8.98 -19.35 13.14
N PRO A 118 9.66 -20.24 13.87
CA PRO A 118 10.32 -21.38 13.28
C PRO A 118 9.36 -22.21 12.43
N GLY A 119 9.72 -22.40 11.15
CA GLY A 119 8.87 -23.11 10.17
C GLY A 119 7.69 -22.32 9.63
N ARG A 120 7.52 -21.05 10.00
CA ARG A 120 6.45 -20.16 9.52
C ARG A 120 7.05 -18.83 9.10
N ILE A 121 7.28 -18.66 7.82
CA ILE A 121 7.99 -17.51 7.23
C ILE A 121 7.07 -16.78 6.27
N LEU A 122 6.96 -15.46 6.41
CA LEU A 122 6.36 -14.58 5.43
C LEU A 122 7.46 -13.83 4.67
N VAL A 123 7.37 -13.82 3.36
CA VAL A 123 8.25 -13.06 2.46
C VAL A 123 7.40 -12.08 1.68
N ALA A 124 7.52 -10.80 2.00
CA ALA A 124 6.87 -9.72 1.28
C ALA A 124 7.75 -9.16 0.16
N SER A 125 7.12 -8.61 -0.86
CA SER A 125 7.82 -7.90 -1.93
C SER A 125 8.38 -6.57 -1.43
N ALA A 126 9.52 -6.15 -1.98
CA ALA A 126 10.13 -4.84 -1.70
C ALA A 126 9.56 -3.72 -2.59
N GLY A 127 8.56 -3.99 -3.43
CA GLY A 127 7.98 -3.04 -4.38
C GLY A 127 8.77 -2.92 -5.67
N ASN A 128 8.25 -2.09 -6.58
CA ASN A 128 8.79 -1.90 -7.93
C ASN A 128 9.47 -0.52 -8.15
N ASP A 129 9.63 0.25 -7.09
CA ASP A 129 10.07 1.65 -7.16
C ASP A 129 11.57 1.85 -6.90
N GLY A 130 12.40 0.81 -7.04
CA GLY A 130 13.84 0.87 -6.78
C GLY A 130 14.62 1.90 -7.59
N SER A 131 14.07 2.37 -8.72
CA SER A 131 14.62 3.47 -9.52
C SER A 131 14.12 4.87 -9.11
N ARG A 132 13.19 4.94 -8.17
CA ARG A 132 12.54 6.18 -7.71
C ARG A 132 12.88 6.45 -6.25
N ARG A 133 12.84 7.72 -5.87
CA ARG A 133 12.90 8.13 -4.48
C ARG A 133 11.48 8.19 -3.93
N THR A 134 11.06 7.15 -3.22
CA THR A 134 9.70 7.02 -2.67
C THR A 134 9.58 7.50 -1.24
N TYR A 135 10.70 7.73 -0.57
CA TYR A 135 10.76 8.22 0.81
C TYR A 135 11.77 9.36 0.94
N GLN A 136 11.43 10.37 1.72
CA GLN A 136 12.31 11.46 2.08
C GLN A 136 12.15 11.83 3.55
N HIS A 137 13.27 11.82 4.27
CA HIS A 137 13.33 12.32 5.64
C HIS A 137 13.85 13.75 5.61
N LYS A 138 13.08 14.71 6.11
CA LYS A 138 13.52 16.08 6.28
C LYS A 138 14.54 16.16 7.45
N PRO A 139 15.80 16.51 7.19
CA PRO A 139 16.81 16.57 8.26
C PRO A 139 16.44 17.61 9.30
N ARG A 140 16.82 17.34 10.57
CA ARG A 140 16.63 18.29 11.67
C ARG A 140 17.42 19.57 11.40
N GLY A 141 16.81 20.73 11.57
CA GLY A 141 17.43 22.03 11.37
C GLY A 141 17.42 22.51 9.92
N VAL A 142 16.95 21.71 8.96
CA VAL A 142 16.70 22.18 7.59
C VAL A 142 15.35 22.87 7.56
N GLU A 143 15.29 24.11 7.09
CA GLU A 143 14.06 24.91 7.06
C GLU A 143 13.05 24.34 6.08
N ARG A 144 13.50 23.92 4.90
CA ARG A 144 12.66 23.40 3.83
C ARG A 144 13.24 22.14 3.24
N ASP A 145 12.37 21.21 2.91
CA ASP A 145 12.70 20.03 2.12
C ASP A 145 11.51 19.72 1.21
N GLY A 146 11.71 19.01 0.12
CA GLY A 146 10.65 18.75 -0.83
C GLY A 146 11.07 17.86 -1.98
N VAL A 147 10.12 17.52 -2.81
CA VAL A 147 10.27 16.68 -3.99
C VAL A 147 9.62 17.35 -5.19
N PHE A 148 10.13 17.04 -6.36
CA PHE A 148 9.50 17.40 -7.62
C PHE A 148 8.69 16.21 -8.12
N PHE A 149 7.44 16.47 -8.45
CA PHE A 149 6.61 15.51 -9.14
C PHE A 149 6.59 15.82 -10.63
N LEU A 150 6.98 14.84 -11.43
CA LEU A 150 6.72 14.82 -12.85
C LEU A 150 5.58 13.83 -13.06
N SER A 151 4.37 14.27 -12.76
CA SER A 151 3.20 13.39 -12.91
C SER A 151 2.91 13.18 -14.40
N GLN A 152 2.80 11.92 -14.79
CA GLN A 152 2.22 11.52 -16.08
C GLN A 152 0.76 11.07 -15.91
N SER A 153 0.26 11.11 -14.68
CA SER A 153 -1.12 10.79 -14.31
C SER A 153 -1.91 12.05 -13.99
N ASP A 154 -3.23 11.94 -14.01
CA ASP A 154 -4.14 13.04 -13.72
C ASP A 154 -4.11 13.46 -12.24
N HIS A 155 -3.43 12.70 -11.38
CA HIS A 155 -3.31 12.99 -9.95
C HIS A 155 -1.99 12.49 -9.37
N THR A 156 -1.61 13.09 -8.26
CA THR A 156 -0.42 12.74 -7.47
C THR A 156 -0.84 12.56 -6.01
N TYR A 157 -0.38 11.50 -5.39
CA TYR A 157 -0.60 11.21 -3.98
C TYR A 157 0.72 11.36 -3.20
N PHE A 158 0.64 12.01 -2.03
CA PHE A 158 1.80 12.22 -1.17
C PHE A 158 1.40 12.16 0.30
N CYS A 159 2.08 11.34 1.09
CA CYS A 159 1.87 11.26 2.52
C CYS A 159 3.04 11.90 3.27
N MET A 160 2.74 12.68 4.30
CA MET A 160 3.69 13.35 5.17
C MET A 160 3.34 13.03 6.62
N ALA A 161 4.33 12.88 7.50
CA ALA A 161 4.08 12.73 8.94
C ALA A 161 5.00 13.63 9.75
N SER A 162 4.47 14.20 10.84
CA SER A 162 5.23 15.05 11.76
C SER A 162 4.57 15.15 13.13
N GLU A 163 5.39 15.22 14.18
CA GLU A 163 4.93 15.55 15.54
C GLU A 163 4.75 17.05 15.74
N ASN A 164 5.28 17.87 14.84
CA ASN A 164 5.19 19.32 14.90
C ASN A 164 4.38 19.88 13.76
N GLN A 165 3.72 21.01 13.98
CA GLN A 165 3.09 21.78 12.93
C GLN A 165 4.13 22.33 11.95
N PHE A 166 3.77 22.37 10.67
CA PHE A 166 4.58 22.89 9.59
C PHE A 166 3.71 23.52 8.51
N GLN A 167 4.30 23.95 7.43
CA GLN A 167 3.57 24.43 6.25
C GLN A 167 3.83 23.50 5.06
N ILE A 168 2.77 23.06 4.42
CA ILE A 168 2.83 22.42 3.11
C ILE A 168 2.94 23.52 2.07
N CYS A 169 3.91 23.42 1.18
CA CYS A 169 4.08 24.37 0.09
C CYS A 169 3.89 23.66 -1.26
N LEU A 170 2.80 23.98 -1.94
CA LEU A 170 2.59 23.58 -3.33
C LEU A 170 3.26 24.63 -4.22
N SER A 171 4.09 24.20 -5.15
CA SER A 171 4.85 25.10 -6.02
C SER A 171 4.82 24.62 -7.45
N ALA A 172 4.50 25.52 -8.37
CA ALA A 172 4.69 25.30 -9.80
C ALA A 172 5.84 26.14 -10.34
N TYR A 173 6.55 25.60 -11.31
CA TYR A 173 7.73 26.21 -11.93
C TYR A 173 7.59 26.19 -13.44
N THR A 174 7.84 27.33 -14.07
CA THR A 174 8.05 27.42 -15.54
C THR A 174 9.52 27.52 -15.89
N SER A 175 10.35 27.96 -14.93
CA SER A 175 11.82 28.08 -15.06
C SER A 175 12.47 28.02 -13.67
N SER A 176 13.78 28.08 -13.60
CA SER A 176 14.53 28.13 -12.33
C SER A 176 14.25 29.39 -11.49
N THR A 177 13.77 30.47 -12.12
CA THR A 177 13.51 31.75 -11.46
C THR A 177 12.06 32.13 -11.37
N ASP A 178 11.19 31.49 -12.17
CA ASP A 178 9.78 31.82 -12.27
C ASP A 178 8.96 30.72 -11.63
N ARG A 179 8.33 31.04 -10.50
CA ARG A 179 7.54 30.10 -9.68
C ARG A 179 6.37 30.79 -9.03
N GLU A 180 5.30 30.04 -8.92
CA GLU A 180 4.14 30.38 -8.07
C GLU A 180 4.03 29.39 -6.93
N GLN A 181 3.58 29.84 -5.76
CA GLN A 181 3.56 29.04 -4.52
C GLN A 181 2.30 29.28 -3.73
N LEU A 182 1.75 28.21 -3.17
CA LEU A 182 0.71 28.21 -2.16
C LEU A 182 1.27 27.60 -0.88
N TYR A 183 1.10 28.30 0.24
CA TYR A 183 1.46 27.80 1.58
C TYR A 183 0.19 27.45 2.35
N ILE A 184 0.13 26.23 2.88
CA ILE A 184 -0.99 25.70 3.63
C ILE A 184 -0.47 25.30 5.01
N PRO A 185 -0.82 26.07 6.08
CA PRO A 185 -0.47 25.69 7.45
C PRO A 185 -1.17 24.39 7.84
N THR A 186 -0.45 23.44 8.42
CA THR A 186 -1.06 22.18 8.89
C THR A 186 -2.05 22.39 10.03
N ALA A 187 -1.93 23.50 10.77
CA ALA A 187 -2.92 23.92 11.76
C ALA A 187 -4.31 24.18 11.13
N ASP A 188 -4.35 24.73 9.92
CA ASP A 188 -5.62 25.02 9.24
C ASP A 188 -6.32 23.74 8.83
N ILE A 189 -5.54 22.72 8.43
CA ILE A 189 -6.07 21.39 8.07
C ILE A 189 -6.68 20.71 9.30
N LEU A 190 -5.96 20.75 10.43
CA LEU A 190 -6.43 20.15 11.69
C LEU A 190 -7.69 20.83 12.25
N ASN A 191 -7.88 22.11 11.96
CA ASN A 191 -9.05 22.88 12.40
C ASN A 191 -10.21 22.84 11.39
N ALA A 192 -10.01 22.28 10.21
CA ALA A 192 -11.05 22.11 9.22
C ALA A 192 -12.05 21.01 9.63
N GLU A 193 -13.24 21.03 9.03
CA GLU A 193 -14.24 19.98 9.20
C GLU A 193 -13.63 18.63 8.79
N ASP A 194 -13.81 17.61 9.63
CA ASP A 194 -13.22 16.27 9.47
C ASP A 194 -11.71 16.29 9.20
N SER A 195 -11.01 17.32 9.68
CA SER A 195 -9.58 17.53 9.43
C SER A 195 -9.21 17.41 7.94
N THR A 196 -10.09 17.91 7.07
CA THR A 196 -9.95 17.79 5.62
C THR A 196 -10.13 19.15 4.95
N VAL A 197 -9.21 19.50 4.06
CA VAL A 197 -9.28 20.68 3.20
C VAL A 197 -9.40 20.21 1.75
N VAL A 198 -10.43 20.67 1.05
CA VAL A 198 -10.63 20.48 -0.38
C VAL A 198 -10.68 21.84 -1.03
N ASP A 199 -9.72 22.14 -1.90
CA ASP A 199 -9.60 23.45 -2.52
C ASP A 199 -8.90 23.37 -3.88
N SER A 200 -8.67 24.52 -4.50
CA SER A 200 -7.93 24.64 -5.76
C SER A 200 -7.11 25.92 -5.81
N VAL A 201 -6.01 25.88 -6.54
CA VAL A 201 -5.15 27.03 -6.80
C VAL A 201 -4.87 27.13 -8.29
N ASP A 202 -4.77 28.36 -8.79
CA ASP A 202 -4.35 28.63 -10.17
C ASP A 202 -2.86 28.94 -10.18
N PHE A 203 -2.07 28.12 -10.89
CA PHE A 203 -0.67 28.35 -11.14
C PHE A 203 -0.45 28.59 -12.64
N PHE A 204 0.07 29.74 -13.02
CA PHE A 204 0.33 30.11 -14.43
C PHE A 204 -0.88 29.91 -15.35
N GLY A 205 -2.10 30.14 -14.82
CA GLY A 205 -3.35 29.92 -15.57
C GLY A 205 -3.83 28.48 -15.65
N HIS A 206 -3.16 27.55 -14.95
CA HIS A 206 -3.58 26.15 -14.83
C HIS A 206 -4.13 25.89 -13.43
N ARG A 207 -5.33 25.36 -13.35
CA ARG A 207 -5.99 25.05 -12.09
C ARG A 207 -5.55 23.69 -11.54
N LEU A 208 -4.92 23.70 -10.37
CA LEU A 208 -4.64 22.52 -9.56
C LEU A 208 -5.72 22.38 -8.50
N LYS A 209 -6.43 21.24 -8.49
CA LYS A 209 -7.31 20.86 -7.39
C LYS A 209 -6.52 20.02 -6.41
N TYR A 210 -6.76 20.20 -5.11
CA TYR A 210 -6.10 19.39 -4.11
C TYR A 210 -7.04 19.07 -2.94
N THR A 211 -6.78 17.92 -2.32
CA THR A 211 -7.37 17.51 -1.07
C THR A 211 -6.26 17.19 -0.09
N ILE A 212 -6.35 17.68 1.14
CA ILE A 212 -5.42 17.33 2.21
C ILE A 212 -6.24 16.88 3.40
N GLN A 213 -5.99 15.66 3.86
CA GLN A 213 -6.59 15.10 5.05
C GLN A 213 -5.52 14.87 6.11
N ALA A 214 -5.82 15.20 7.37
CA ALA A 214 -4.96 14.88 8.50
C ALA A 214 -5.59 13.79 9.36
N CYS A 215 -4.78 12.82 9.78
CA CYS A 215 -5.19 11.84 10.77
C CYS A 215 -4.09 11.64 11.83
N ARG A 216 -4.51 11.32 13.05
CA ARG A 216 -3.60 11.02 14.14
C ARG A 216 -3.17 9.57 14.05
N ALA A 217 -1.89 9.33 14.23
CA ALA A 217 -1.37 7.98 14.32
C ALA A 217 -1.94 7.25 15.54
N TYR A 218 -2.29 5.99 15.37
CA TYR A 218 -2.99 5.21 16.40
C TYR A 218 -2.14 4.98 17.67
N PHE A 219 -0.86 4.62 17.48
CA PHE A 219 0.06 4.32 18.60
C PHE A 219 0.86 5.53 19.07
N ASN A 220 0.86 6.62 18.31
CA ASN A 220 1.54 7.87 18.68
C ASN A 220 0.62 9.06 18.39
N PRO A 221 -0.20 9.48 19.36
CA PRO A 221 -1.17 10.56 19.15
C PRO A 221 -0.51 11.93 18.89
N ASP A 222 0.78 12.09 19.14
CA ASP A 222 1.54 13.29 18.81
C ASP A 222 1.97 13.31 17.34
N LEU A 223 2.06 12.15 16.70
CA LEU A 223 2.34 12.02 15.27
C LEU A 223 1.07 12.24 14.46
N ILE A 224 1.13 13.13 13.49
CA ILE A 224 0.03 13.41 12.58
C ILE A 224 0.48 13.09 11.16
N ALA A 225 -0.30 12.27 10.48
CA ALA A 225 -0.16 11.98 9.07
C ALA A 225 -1.04 12.93 8.25
N TYR A 226 -0.51 13.42 7.15
CA TYR A 226 -1.19 14.30 6.20
C TYR A 226 -1.15 13.65 4.83
N TYR A 227 -2.31 13.39 4.28
CA TYR A 227 -2.50 12.78 2.97
C TYR A 227 -2.90 13.83 1.96
N LEU A 228 -2.01 14.13 1.02
CA LEU A 228 -2.23 15.07 -0.07
C LEU A 228 -2.56 14.29 -1.35
N LEU A 229 -3.70 14.60 -1.93
CA LEU A 229 -4.07 14.24 -3.30
C LEU A 229 -4.17 15.53 -4.13
N ALA A 230 -3.43 15.62 -5.22
CA ALA A 230 -3.40 16.80 -6.10
C ALA A 230 -3.36 16.39 -7.59
#